data_ce3f83dd0f0140db1c01612dc5d95faa
#
_entry.id   ce3f83dd0f0140db1c01612dc5d95faa
#
_cell.length_a   1.000
_cell.length_b   1.000
_cell.length_c   1.000
_cell.angle_alpha   90.00
_cell.angle_beta   90.00
_cell.angle_gamma   90.00
#
_symmetry.space_group_name_H-M   'P 1'
#
loop_
_entity.id
_entity.type
_entity.pdbx_description
1 polymer ?
#
loop_
_entity_poly.entity_id
_entity_poly.type
_entity_poly.pdbx_seq_one_letter_code
_entity_poly.pdbx_strand_id
1 'polypeptide(L)'
;MNRLWNAQTLSQDIRNVERLRVQALRPLVDSVDLLLDLHSMQSGNRPLFLCGPSEKGRRLARSLNMDATIVADMGHANGTRMRDYGRFNTPGDSRNSLLAECGPHWHPGTAKIAIQTTYRFLHAAGSIASETAAPHVGSGKVSDRWVEVTDRFIPKTETAAFDEPFIGLETIPTAGTTFAREGGQDFTTPYDDCVLIMP
;
A
#
# COMPACT_ATOMS: atom_id res chain seq x y z
N MET A 1 2.61 -9.76 11.15
CA MET A 1 3.89 -9.77 10.44
C MET A 1 4.21 -8.44 9.75
N ASN A 2 3.27 -7.84 9.04
CA ASN A 2 3.47 -6.61 8.25
C ASN A 2 3.72 -5.30 9.04
N ARG A 3 3.88 -5.33 10.36
CA ARG A 3 4.17 -4.16 11.23
C ARG A 3 5.44 -4.33 12.05
N LEU A 4 6.23 -5.37 11.77
CA LEU A 4 7.33 -5.80 12.63
C LEU A 4 8.73 -5.50 12.05
N TRP A 5 8.83 -4.74 10.98
CA TRP A 5 10.08 -4.53 10.22
C TRP A 5 10.92 -3.34 10.71
N ASN A 6 10.66 -2.81 11.92
CA ASN A 6 11.54 -1.79 12.49
C ASN A 6 12.72 -2.43 13.25
N ALA A 7 13.83 -1.68 13.34
CA ALA A 7 15.07 -2.16 13.95
C ALA A 7 14.87 -2.61 15.42
N GLN A 8 14.07 -1.89 16.20
CA GLN A 8 13.79 -2.23 17.61
C GLN A 8 13.07 -3.58 17.72
N THR A 9 12.03 -3.81 16.91
CA THR A 9 11.28 -5.07 16.90
C THR A 9 12.17 -6.24 16.46
N LEU A 10 13.02 -6.01 15.46
CA LEU A 10 13.93 -7.03 14.91
C LEU A 10 15.07 -7.43 15.87
N SER A 11 15.44 -6.54 16.81
CA SER A 11 16.48 -6.80 17.81
C SER A 11 15.98 -7.47 19.08
N GLN A 12 14.65 -7.53 19.31
CA GLN A 12 14.09 -8.12 20.52
C GLN A 12 13.99 -9.65 20.44
N ASP A 13 14.38 -10.33 21.51
CA ASP A 13 14.26 -11.80 21.65
C ASP A 13 12.84 -12.22 22.11
N ILE A 14 11.82 -11.70 21.45
CA ILE A 14 10.44 -12.13 21.68
C ILE A 14 10.06 -13.19 20.64
N ARG A 15 9.78 -14.39 21.08
CA ARG A 15 9.47 -15.55 20.24
C ARG A 15 7.97 -15.73 20.08
N ASN A 16 7.41 -15.13 19.05
CA ASN A 16 6.12 -15.51 18.52
C ASN A 16 6.22 -15.88 17.03
N VAL A 17 5.20 -16.53 16.49
CA VAL A 17 5.20 -17.05 15.11
C VAL A 17 5.51 -15.97 14.08
N GLU A 18 4.92 -14.78 14.23
CA GLU A 18 5.14 -13.68 13.28
C GLU A 18 6.57 -13.15 13.31
N ARG A 19 7.18 -13.00 14.50
CA ARG A 19 8.56 -12.53 14.63
C ARG A 19 9.58 -13.56 14.14
N LEU A 20 9.37 -14.82 14.45
CA LEU A 20 10.20 -15.91 13.91
C LEU A 20 10.17 -15.89 12.38
N ARG A 21 8.99 -15.66 11.80
CA ARG A 21 8.86 -15.55 10.34
C ARG A 21 9.59 -14.34 9.76
N VAL A 22 9.46 -13.17 10.41
CA VAL A 22 10.19 -11.95 9.98
C VAL A 22 11.70 -12.16 10.08
N GLN A 23 12.20 -12.76 11.18
CA GLN A 23 13.61 -13.06 11.33
C GLN A 23 14.13 -14.02 10.24
N ALA A 24 13.34 -15.04 9.88
CA ALA A 24 13.68 -15.97 8.80
C ALA A 24 13.69 -15.31 7.42
N LEU A 25 12.79 -14.35 7.16
CA LEU A 25 12.69 -13.64 5.89
C LEU A 25 13.71 -12.50 5.76
N ARG A 26 14.18 -11.95 6.87
CA ARG A 26 15.05 -10.77 6.88
C ARG A 26 16.28 -10.90 5.97
N PRO A 27 17.09 -11.98 6.03
CA PRO A 27 18.26 -12.12 5.18
C PRO A 27 17.92 -12.06 3.69
N LEU A 28 16.76 -12.63 3.30
CA LEU A 28 16.28 -12.57 1.93
C LEU A 28 15.88 -11.15 1.54
N VAL A 29 15.12 -10.45 2.39
CA VAL A 29 14.70 -9.07 2.14
C VAL A 29 15.90 -8.12 2.11
N ASP A 30 16.93 -8.37 2.92
CA ASP A 30 18.19 -7.60 2.92
C ASP A 30 18.98 -7.79 1.60
N SER A 31 18.80 -8.90 0.89
CA SER A 31 19.56 -9.26 -0.31
C SER A 31 18.94 -8.78 -1.63
N VAL A 32 17.68 -8.32 -1.63
CA VAL A 32 16.98 -7.95 -2.88
C VAL A 32 17.07 -6.46 -3.17
N ASP A 33 17.06 -6.09 -4.44
CA ASP A 33 17.01 -4.71 -4.90
C ASP A 33 15.58 -4.21 -5.08
N LEU A 34 14.66 -5.08 -5.48
CA LEU A 34 13.25 -4.78 -5.69
C LEU A 34 12.37 -5.72 -4.86
N LEU A 35 11.36 -5.15 -4.20
CA LEU A 35 10.41 -5.88 -3.37
C LEU A 35 8.98 -5.57 -3.80
N LEU A 36 8.18 -6.61 -4.02
CA LEU A 36 6.73 -6.52 -4.17
C LEU A 36 6.05 -7.18 -2.96
N ASP A 37 5.22 -6.42 -2.25
CA ASP A 37 4.43 -6.88 -1.10
C ASP A 37 2.95 -6.92 -1.52
N LEU A 38 2.38 -8.13 -1.66
CA LEU A 38 1.02 -8.32 -2.13
C LEU A 38 0.04 -8.42 -0.97
N HIS A 39 -0.96 -7.57 -0.99
CA HIS A 39 -2.02 -7.46 0.00
C HIS A 39 -3.41 -7.55 -0.61
N SER A 40 -4.38 -7.76 0.26
CA SER A 40 -5.80 -7.57 0.03
C SER A 40 -6.39 -6.76 1.18
N MET A 41 -7.53 -6.12 0.97
CA MET A 41 -8.15 -5.21 1.91
C MET A 41 -9.54 -5.67 2.35
N GLN A 42 -10.07 -5.11 3.44
CA GLN A 42 -11.38 -5.52 3.97
C GLN A 42 -12.53 -4.99 3.12
N SER A 43 -12.48 -3.72 2.75
CA SER A 43 -13.57 -3.06 2.02
C SER A 43 -13.36 -3.08 0.51
N GLY A 44 -14.47 -2.92 -0.25
CA GLY A 44 -14.44 -2.82 -1.70
C GLY A 44 -13.75 -1.55 -2.15
N ASN A 45 -12.61 -1.71 -2.80
CA ASN A 45 -11.86 -0.61 -3.36
C ASN A 45 -11.24 -1.03 -4.70
N ARG A 46 -10.93 -0.03 -5.53
CA ARG A 46 -10.07 -0.29 -6.69
C ARG A 46 -8.67 -0.67 -6.22
N PRO A 47 -7.92 -1.45 -7.01
CA PRO A 47 -6.53 -1.73 -6.70
C PRO A 47 -5.75 -0.43 -6.49
N LEU A 48 -4.86 -0.43 -5.52
CA LEU A 48 -3.97 0.69 -5.26
C LEU A 48 -2.54 0.22 -4.97
N PHE A 49 -1.58 1.06 -5.31
CA PHE A 49 -0.18 0.83 -5.07
C PHE A 49 0.35 1.83 -4.05
N LEU A 50 0.74 1.33 -2.88
CA LEU A 50 1.43 2.13 -1.88
C LEU A 50 2.93 2.14 -2.21
N CYS A 51 3.45 3.32 -2.53
CA CYS A 51 4.88 3.55 -2.72
C CYS A 51 5.38 4.59 -1.70
N GLY A 52 6.69 4.72 -1.55
CA GLY A 52 7.24 5.81 -0.73
C GLY A 52 6.99 7.18 -1.38
N PRO A 53 7.30 8.27 -0.66
CA PRO A 53 7.08 9.62 -1.15
C PRO A 53 8.04 10.03 -2.28
N SER A 54 9.04 9.22 -2.54
CA SER A 54 10.09 9.52 -3.52
C SER A 54 9.65 9.19 -4.95
N GLU A 55 10.18 9.95 -5.91
CA GLU A 55 9.93 9.73 -7.35
C GLU A 55 10.32 8.32 -7.83
N LYS A 56 11.29 7.65 -7.19
CA LYS A 56 11.65 6.27 -7.55
C LYS A 56 10.50 5.28 -7.30
N GLY A 57 9.76 5.45 -6.18
CA GLY A 57 8.60 4.63 -5.86
C GLY A 57 7.46 4.86 -6.86
N ARG A 58 7.21 6.12 -7.21
CA ARG A 58 6.22 6.50 -8.22
C ARG A 58 6.55 5.89 -9.59
N ARG A 59 7.82 5.97 -10.02
CA ARG A 59 8.26 5.38 -11.30
C ARG A 59 8.08 3.86 -11.31
N LEU A 60 8.43 3.16 -10.21
CA LEU A 60 8.21 1.72 -10.11
C LEU A 60 6.73 1.38 -10.23
N ALA A 61 5.85 2.08 -9.50
CA ALA A 61 4.41 1.85 -9.57
C ALA A 61 3.85 2.08 -10.99
N ARG A 62 4.29 3.16 -11.66
CA ARG A 62 3.90 3.47 -13.05
C ARG A 62 4.40 2.43 -14.06
N SER A 63 5.59 1.88 -13.86
CA SER A 63 6.17 0.88 -14.78
C SER A 63 5.35 -0.42 -14.85
N LEU A 64 4.49 -0.69 -13.85
CA LEU A 64 3.59 -1.83 -13.88
C LEU A 64 2.43 -1.66 -14.87
N ASN A 65 2.15 -0.44 -15.30
CA ASN A 65 1.18 -0.14 -16.34
C ASN A 65 -0.22 -0.74 -16.07
N MET A 66 -0.75 -0.52 -14.85
CA MET A 66 -2.02 -1.06 -14.36
C MET A 66 -3.05 0.04 -14.05
N ASP A 67 -4.33 -0.32 -14.07
CA ASP A 67 -5.42 0.53 -13.57
C ASP A 67 -5.48 0.47 -12.04
N ALA A 68 -4.50 1.11 -11.40
CA ALA A 68 -4.40 1.23 -9.96
C ALA A 68 -4.09 2.66 -9.55
N THR A 69 -4.65 3.12 -8.44
CA THR A 69 -4.27 4.41 -7.87
C THR A 69 -2.93 4.30 -7.20
N ILE A 70 -2.00 5.19 -7.52
CA ILE A 70 -0.68 5.25 -6.88
C ILE A 70 -0.78 6.17 -5.67
N VAL A 71 -0.46 5.64 -4.50
CA VAL A 71 -0.53 6.33 -3.21
C VAL A 71 0.88 6.53 -2.65
N ALA A 72 1.26 7.80 -2.51
CA ALA A 72 2.48 8.17 -1.80
C ALA A 72 2.22 8.15 -0.29
N ASP A 73 2.89 7.26 0.42
CA ASP A 73 2.68 7.06 1.85
C ASP A 73 4.03 7.06 2.60
N MET A 74 4.14 7.92 3.61
CA MET A 74 5.33 8.07 4.47
C MET A 74 5.53 6.93 5.47
N GLY A 75 4.64 5.95 5.52
CA GLY A 75 4.70 4.81 6.43
C GLY A 75 3.43 4.65 7.27
N HIS A 76 3.35 3.54 8.00
CA HIS A 76 2.17 3.22 8.82
C HIS A 76 2.35 3.67 10.27
N ALA A 77 1.25 4.20 10.89
CA ALA A 77 1.28 4.69 12.28
C ALA A 77 1.65 3.61 13.30
N ASN A 78 1.24 2.37 13.08
CA ASN A 78 1.35 1.27 14.04
C ASN A 78 2.51 0.30 13.73
N GLY A 79 3.63 0.79 13.21
CA GLY A 79 4.82 0.00 12.95
C GLY A 79 5.29 0.04 11.49
N THR A 80 6.46 -0.54 11.24
CA THR A 80 7.11 -0.51 9.93
C THR A 80 6.65 -1.71 9.10
N ARG A 81 6.14 -1.46 7.89
CA ARG A 81 5.80 -2.50 6.91
C ARG A 81 7.06 -3.04 6.25
N MET A 82 6.97 -4.24 5.67
CA MET A 82 8.08 -4.84 4.92
C MET A 82 8.55 -3.93 3.77
N ARG A 83 7.61 -3.32 3.03
CA ARG A 83 7.95 -2.36 1.99
C ARG A 83 8.66 -1.09 2.49
N ASP A 84 8.48 -0.70 3.77
CA ASP A 84 9.10 0.48 4.39
C ASP A 84 10.45 0.16 5.06
N TYR A 85 10.85 -1.11 5.05
CA TYR A 85 12.03 -1.61 5.74
C TYR A 85 13.34 -1.21 5.06
N GLY A 86 14.35 -0.96 5.88
CA GLY A 86 15.72 -0.74 5.43
C GLY A 86 15.85 0.46 4.48
N ARG A 87 16.51 0.24 3.35
CA ARG A 87 16.85 1.29 2.38
C ARG A 87 15.84 1.47 1.25
N PHE A 88 14.73 0.73 1.24
CA PHE A 88 13.73 0.82 0.17
C PHE A 88 13.15 2.23 0.02
N ASN A 89 12.97 2.95 1.12
CA ASN A 89 12.47 4.33 1.13
C ASN A 89 13.58 5.40 1.12
N THR A 90 14.86 5.03 1.16
CA THR A 90 15.97 6.00 1.20
C THR A 90 16.08 6.71 -0.16
N PRO A 91 15.94 8.03 -0.23
CA PRO A 91 16.17 8.77 -1.46
C PRO A 91 17.59 8.53 -1.99
N GLY A 92 17.74 8.35 -3.30
CA GLY A 92 19.05 8.10 -3.94
C GLY A 92 19.57 6.66 -3.83
N ASP A 93 18.97 5.81 -3.01
CA ASP A 93 19.28 4.37 -3.02
C ASP A 93 18.60 3.69 -4.22
N SER A 94 19.29 2.73 -4.85
CA SER A 94 18.76 1.98 -5.99
C SER A 94 17.65 1.00 -5.59
N ARG A 95 17.64 0.53 -4.34
CA ARG A 95 16.61 -0.37 -3.84
C ARG A 95 15.25 0.30 -3.81
N ASN A 96 14.23 -0.44 -4.16
CA ASN A 96 12.87 0.08 -4.23
C ASN A 96 11.84 -0.99 -3.85
N SER A 97 10.66 -0.55 -3.45
CA SER A 97 9.60 -1.45 -3.02
C SER A 97 8.24 -0.91 -3.38
N LEU A 98 7.30 -1.82 -3.59
CA LEU A 98 5.91 -1.52 -3.85
C LEU A 98 5.03 -2.44 -3.01
N LEU A 99 4.00 -1.89 -2.36
CA LEU A 99 2.92 -2.69 -1.79
C LEU A 99 1.70 -2.53 -2.68
N ALA A 100 1.10 -3.64 -3.05
CA ALA A 100 -0.10 -3.68 -3.88
C ALA A 100 -1.30 -4.18 -3.08
N GLU A 101 -2.29 -3.34 -2.89
CA GLU A 101 -3.62 -3.72 -2.40
C GLU A 101 -4.45 -4.15 -3.60
N CYS A 102 -4.63 -5.46 -3.75
CA CYS A 102 -5.19 -6.06 -4.97
C CYS A 102 -6.72 -6.09 -5.02
N GLY A 103 -7.39 -5.72 -3.92
CA GLY A 103 -8.84 -5.72 -3.80
C GLY A 103 -9.35 -6.41 -2.54
N PRO A 104 -10.68 -6.57 -2.39
CA PRO A 104 -11.28 -7.13 -1.18
C PRO A 104 -10.87 -8.59 -0.94
N HIS A 105 -10.70 -8.99 0.35
CA HIS A 105 -10.22 -10.34 0.74
C HIS A 105 -10.96 -11.49 0.08
N TRP A 106 -12.28 -11.37 -0.06
CA TRP A 106 -13.16 -12.47 -0.50
C TRP A 106 -13.66 -12.31 -1.94
N HIS A 107 -13.16 -11.31 -2.67
CA HIS A 107 -13.57 -11.10 -4.05
C HIS A 107 -12.71 -11.94 -5.01
N PRO A 108 -13.32 -12.76 -5.90
CA PRO A 108 -12.56 -13.62 -6.81
C PRO A 108 -11.59 -12.86 -7.73
N GLY A 109 -11.92 -11.63 -8.09
CA GLY A 109 -11.07 -10.75 -8.89
C GLY A 109 -9.75 -10.35 -8.22
N THR A 110 -9.68 -10.39 -6.88
CA THR A 110 -8.47 -9.99 -6.12
C THR A 110 -7.28 -10.88 -6.46
N ALA A 111 -7.47 -12.19 -6.53
CA ALA A 111 -6.41 -13.13 -6.93
C ALA A 111 -5.93 -12.85 -8.36
N LYS A 112 -6.84 -12.52 -9.27
CA LYS A 112 -6.48 -12.16 -10.65
C LYS A 112 -5.61 -10.91 -10.70
N ILE A 113 -5.98 -9.87 -9.94
CA ILE A 113 -5.18 -8.64 -9.83
C ILE A 113 -3.79 -8.92 -9.23
N ALA A 114 -3.71 -9.74 -8.18
CA ALA A 114 -2.44 -10.12 -7.57
C ALA A 114 -1.51 -10.84 -8.58
N ILE A 115 -2.05 -11.77 -9.36
CA ILE A 115 -1.31 -12.47 -10.43
C ILE A 115 -0.84 -11.47 -11.49
N GLN A 116 -1.72 -10.61 -11.99
CA GLN A 116 -1.35 -9.60 -12.99
C GLN A 116 -0.26 -8.66 -12.46
N THR A 117 -0.39 -8.18 -11.22
CA THR A 117 0.60 -7.33 -10.57
C THR A 117 1.95 -8.03 -10.48
N THR A 118 1.97 -9.30 -10.09
CA THR A 118 3.20 -10.10 -9.97
C THR A 118 3.92 -10.21 -11.32
N TYR A 119 3.22 -10.61 -12.38
CA TYR A 119 3.85 -10.77 -13.70
C TYR A 119 4.33 -9.43 -14.27
N ARG A 120 3.59 -8.36 -14.08
CA ARG A 120 4.01 -7.01 -14.49
C ARG A 120 5.23 -6.53 -13.72
N PHE A 121 5.26 -6.78 -12.40
CA PHE A 121 6.42 -6.44 -11.56
C PHE A 121 7.67 -7.22 -11.98
N LEU A 122 7.57 -8.54 -12.17
CA LEU A 122 8.69 -9.38 -12.61
C LEU A 122 9.21 -8.96 -13.99
N HIS A 123 8.31 -8.60 -14.89
CA HIS A 123 8.69 -8.08 -16.21
C HIS A 123 9.36 -6.70 -16.09
N ALA A 124 8.80 -5.77 -15.33
CA ALA A 124 9.39 -4.44 -15.09
C ALA A 124 10.75 -4.53 -14.38
N ALA A 125 10.96 -5.54 -13.56
CA ALA A 125 12.24 -5.85 -12.90
C ALA A 125 13.26 -6.54 -13.84
N GLY A 126 12.87 -6.88 -15.07
CA GLY A 126 13.73 -7.62 -16.00
C GLY A 126 13.94 -9.10 -15.63
N SER A 127 13.16 -9.64 -14.69
CA SER A 127 13.29 -11.02 -14.21
C SER A 127 12.65 -12.03 -15.13
N ILE A 128 11.68 -11.63 -15.96
CA ILE A 128 11.02 -12.46 -16.97
C ILE A 128 10.88 -11.71 -18.29
N ALA A 129 10.86 -12.45 -19.41
CA ALA A 129 10.65 -11.90 -20.74
C ALA A 129 9.18 -11.49 -20.96
N SER A 130 8.93 -10.61 -21.94
CA SER A 130 7.59 -10.15 -22.33
C SER A 130 6.66 -11.30 -22.70
N GLU A 131 7.17 -12.30 -23.40
CA GLU A 131 6.40 -13.48 -23.85
C GLU A 131 5.90 -14.31 -22.67
N THR A 132 6.68 -14.38 -21.59
CA THR A 132 6.28 -15.04 -20.34
C THR A 132 5.22 -14.24 -19.58
N ALA A 133 5.31 -12.91 -19.59
CA ALA A 133 4.36 -12.05 -18.90
C ALA A 133 3.02 -11.93 -19.65
N ALA A 134 3.05 -11.87 -20.98
CA ALA A 134 1.91 -11.54 -21.84
C ALA A 134 0.61 -12.32 -21.55
N PRO A 135 0.61 -13.66 -21.32
CA PRO A 135 -0.61 -14.39 -21.01
C PRO A 135 -1.29 -13.99 -19.70
N HIS A 136 -0.55 -13.34 -18.79
CA HIS A 136 -0.98 -13.06 -17.41
C HIS A 136 -1.32 -11.61 -17.13
N VAL A 137 -0.89 -10.66 -17.99
CA VAL A 137 -1.00 -9.24 -17.68
C VAL A 137 -2.31 -8.59 -18.10
N GLY A 138 -3.12 -9.25 -18.93
CA GLY A 138 -4.38 -8.69 -19.42
C GLY A 138 -4.23 -7.38 -20.21
N SER A 139 -5.30 -6.98 -20.89
CA SER A 139 -5.42 -5.64 -21.48
C SER A 139 -6.06 -4.71 -20.45
N GLY A 140 -5.30 -3.88 -19.76
CA GLY A 140 -5.82 -2.94 -18.76
C GLY A 140 -5.67 -1.51 -19.20
N LYS A 141 -6.63 -0.65 -18.83
CA LYS A 141 -6.47 0.81 -18.90
C LYS A 141 -5.46 1.21 -17.83
N VAL A 142 -4.51 2.04 -18.18
CA VAL A 142 -3.54 2.57 -17.22
C VAL A 142 -4.15 3.76 -16.50
N SER A 143 -4.06 3.77 -15.17
CA SER A 143 -4.43 4.94 -14.38
C SER A 143 -3.18 5.77 -14.08
N ASP A 144 -3.30 7.08 -14.26
CA ASP A 144 -2.30 8.06 -13.82
C ASP A 144 -2.68 8.72 -12.48
N ARG A 145 -3.70 8.18 -11.80
CA ARG A 145 -4.17 8.76 -10.54
C ARG A 145 -3.09 8.64 -9.47
N TRP A 146 -2.64 9.78 -9.00
CA TRP A 146 -1.69 9.94 -7.90
C TRP A 146 -2.37 10.60 -6.71
N VAL A 147 -2.16 10.04 -5.53
CA VAL A 147 -2.67 10.58 -4.25
C VAL A 147 -1.53 10.58 -3.25
N GLU A 148 -1.41 11.63 -2.46
CA GLU A 148 -0.45 11.74 -1.38
C GLU A 148 -1.17 11.67 -0.03
N VAL A 149 -0.64 10.85 0.88
CA VAL A 149 -1.16 10.77 2.26
C VAL A 149 -0.68 11.98 3.04
N THR A 150 -1.59 12.88 3.37
CA THR A 150 -1.32 14.10 4.13
C THR A 150 -1.64 13.95 5.61
N ASP A 151 -2.66 13.15 5.93
CA ASP A 151 -3.12 12.94 7.30
C ASP A 151 -3.70 11.54 7.51
N ARG A 152 -3.97 11.18 8.76
CA ARG A 152 -4.51 9.88 9.18
C ARG A 152 -5.52 10.04 10.27
N PHE A 153 -6.72 9.52 10.05
CA PHE A 153 -7.69 9.31 11.11
C PHE A 153 -7.46 7.92 11.72
N ILE A 154 -7.18 7.87 13.02
CA ILE A 154 -6.99 6.63 13.77
C ILE A 154 -8.00 6.62 14.91
N PRO A 155 -9.03 5.77 14.84
CA PRO A 155 -9.99 5.60 15.93
C PRO A 155 -9.28 5.24 17.25
N LYS A 156 -9.67 5.87 18.34
CA LYS A 156 -9.15 5.61 19.69
C LYS A 156 -10.15 4.86 20.56
N THR A 157 -11.41 4.89 20.18
CA THR A 157 -12.51 4.27 20.93
C THR A 157 -13.44 3.51 19.99
N GLU A 158 -14.25 2.63 20.57
CA GLU A 158 -15.29 1.91 19.83
C GLU A 158 -16.47 2.81 19.40
N THR A 159 -16.52 4.05 19.87
CA THR A 159 -17.55 5.03 19.48
C THR A 159 -17.20 5.79 18.20
N ALA A 160 -16.02 5.55 17.64
CA ALA A 160 -15.63 6.13 16.37
C ALA A 160 -16.50 5.58 15.23
N ALA A 161 -17.06 6.48 14.45
CA ALA A 161 -17.89 6.12 13.31
C ALA A 161 -17.68 7.11 12.15
N PHE A 162 -17.72 6.62 10.93
CA PHE A 162 -17.87 7.47 9.77
C PHE A 162 -19.29 8.02 9.66
N ASP A 163 -19.45 9.23 9.15
CA ASP A 163 -20.76 9.88 8.97
C ASP A 163 -21.62 9.16 7.94
N GLU A 164 -20.99 8.53 6.96
CA GLU A 164 -21.63 7.75 5.92
C GLU A 164 -20.72 6.58 5.49
N PRO A 165 -21.25 5.59 4.75
CA PRO A 165 -20.46 4.46 4.29
C PRO A 165 -19.57 4.87 3.10
N PHE A 166 -18.47 5.57 3.38
CA PHE A 166 -17.51 5.96 2.35
C PHE A 166 -16.91 4.78 1.60
N ILE A 167 -16.71 4.97 0.32
CA ILE A 167 -15.98 4.01 -0.53
C ILE A 167 -14.52 4.47 -0.62
N GLY A 168 -13.60 3.53 -0.49
CA GLY A 168 -12.18 3.84 -0.61
C GLY A 168 -11.81 4.53 -1.94
N LEU A 169 -10.94 5.52 -1.87
CA LEU A 169 -10.57 6.45 -2.94
C LEU A 169 -11.70 7.44 -3.33
N GLU A 170 -12.71 7.56 -2.51
CA GLU A 170 -13.74 8.58 -2.68
C GLU A 170 -13.19 9.98 -2.40
N THR A 171 -13.63 10.95 -3.20
CA THR A 171 -13.23 12.34 -3.06
C THR A 171 -14.34 13.13 -2.40
N ILE A 172 -14.02 13.80 -1.29
CA ILE A 172 -14.89 14.76 -0.62
C ILE A 172 -14.52 16.16 -1.14
N PRO A 173 -15.42 16.84 -1.85
CA PRO A 173 -15.06 18.02 -2.64
C PRO A 173 -14.77 19.27 -1.81
N THR A 174 -15.34 19.38 -0.60
CA THR A 174 -15.29 20.64 0.18
C THR A 174 -14.52 20.46 1.49
N ALA A 175 -13.58 21.37 1.75
CA ALA A 175 -12.90 21.48 3.03
C ALA A 175 -13.88 21.70 4.18
N GLY A 176 -13.56 21.17 5.38
CA GLY A 176 -14.41 21.28 6.55
C GLY A 176 -15.62 20.33 6.56
N THR A 177 -15.77 19.45 5.56
CA THR A 177 -16.82 18.42 5.57
C THR A 177 -16.49 17.39 6.64
N THR A 178 -17.41 17.14 7.56
CA THR A 178 -17.28 16.09 8.58
C THR A 178 -17.34 14.73 7.89
N PHE A 179 -16.33 13.89 8.11
CA PHE A 179 -16.29 12.53 7.56
C PHE A 179 -16.36 11.46 8.65
N ALA A 180 -16.03 11.80 9.90
CA ALA A 180 -16.09 10.86 11.03
C ALA A 180 -16.35 11.60 12.35
N ARG A 181 -16.84 10.87 13.34
CA ARG A 181 -17.04 11.33 14.72
C ARG A 181 -16.51 10.33 15.73
N GLU A 182 -15.96 10.84 16.83
CA GLU A 182 -15.52 10.04 17.95
C GLU A 182 -15.65 10.82 19.25
N GLY A 183 -16.35 10.27 20.27
CA GLY A 183 -16.47 10.88 21.57
C GLY A 183 -17.06 12.30 21.58
N GLY A 184 -17.94 12.63 20.61
CA GLY A 184 -18.51 13.97 20.44
C GLY A 184 -17.60 14.96 19.69
N GLN A 185 -16.46 14.52 19.19
CA GLN A 185 -15.56 15.31 18.34
C GLN A 185 -15.81 14.97 16.86
N ASP A 186 -15.94 16.02 16.05
CA ASP A 186 -16.02 15.90 14.60
C ASP A 186 -14.62 15.89 13.98
N PHE A 187 -14.42 15.02 12.99
CA PHE A 187 -13.22 14.97 12.15
C PHE A 187 -13.60 15.44 10.76
N THR A 188 -12.94 16.49 10.29
CA THR A 188 -13.29 17.18 9.05
C THR A 188 -12.17 17.12 8.03
N THR A 189 -12.52 17.22 6.75
CA THR A 189 -11.54 17.32 5.67
C THR A 189 -10.72 18.60 5.78
N PRO A 190 -9.37 18.51 5.68
CA PRO A 190 -8.51 19.69 5.88
C PRO A 190 -8.45 20.64 4.67
N TYR A 191 -8.85 20.19 3.48
CA TYR A 191 -8.81 20.93 2.21
C TYR A 191 -9.85 20.39 1.23
N ASP A 192 -10.10 21.15 0.15
CA ASP A 192 -10.96 20.73 -0.96
C ASP A 192 -10.40 19.51 -1.70
N ASP A 193 -11.28 18.71 -2.30
CA ASP A 193 -10.93 17.48 -3.03
C ASP A 193 -10.14 16.47 -2.19
N CYS A 194 -10.43 16.39 -0.89
CA CYS A 194 -9.80 15.44 0.01
C CYS A 194 -10.21 14.00 -0.35
N VAL A 195 -9.24 13.09 -0.45
CA VAL A 195 -9.48 11.69 -0.81
C VAL A 195 -9.37 10.78 0.41
N LEU A 196 -10.43 10.03 0.72
CA LEU A 196 -10.41 8.96 1.71
C LEU A 196 -9.84 7.68 1.07
N ILE A 197 -8.64 7.28 1.47
CA ILE A 197 -7.93 6.18 0.78
C ILE A 197 -8.49 4.82 1.16
N MET A 198 -8.59 4.54 2.45
CA MET A 198 -9.12 3.27 3.01
C MET A 198 -9.91 3.60 4.28
N PRO A 199 -11.13 4.14 4.13
CA PRO A 199 -12.02 4.44 5.24
C PRO A 199 -12.53 3.18 5.96
#